data_0e9904a959ad32d0f4d6d2af5dff0f27
#
_entry.id   0e9904a959ad32d0f4d6d2af5dff0f27
#
_cell.length_a   1.000
_cell.length_b   1.000
_cell.length_c   1.000
_cell.angle_alpha   90.00
_cell.angle_beta   90.00
_cell.angle_gamma   90.00
#
_symmetry.space_group_name_H-M   'P 1'
#
loop_
_entity.id
_entity.type
_entity.pdbx_description
1 polymer ?
#
loop_
_entity_poly.entity_id
_entity_poly.type
_entity_poly.pdbx_seq_one_letter_code
_entity_poly.pdbx_strand_id
1 'polypeptide(L)'
;MTSPTLSPLARALARTDFAENWYRWCDARRDWAVEATGVYDENSLLTASGGFAALPVGEFMQAYRAAGAEVSRISTGPRHRSFAVEIAAGDVVCSLTVQLGRGLNSQECRLAVLASGERQGEPEMLHAIARAIRLSRGEPEPDPPYPRPIIGSRGQLEVVSREIVDVLGQVARGWAS
;
A
#
# COMPACT_ATOMS: atom_id res chain seq x y z
N MET A 1 -3.51 -22.72 18.14
CA MET A 1 -2.76 -21.49 17.79
C MET A 1 -3.65 -20.32 18.15
N THR A 2 -3.20 -19.40 19.01
CA THR A 2 -3.96 -18.18 19.35
C THR A 2 -3.92 -17.23 18.19
N SER A 3 -5.09 -16.80 17.72
CA SER A 3 -5.17 -15.75 16.69
C SER A 3 -4.44 -14.49 17.16
N PRO A 4 -3.69 -13.80 16.27
CA PRO A 4 -2.97 -12.59 16.65
C PRO A 4 -3.97 -11.49 17.06
N THR A 5 -3.66 -10.77 18.13
CA THR A 5 -4.44 -9.59 18.52
C THR A 5 -4.14 -8.47 17.54
N LEU A 6 -5.16 -7.98 16.85
CA LEU A 6 -5.04 -6.86 15.91
C LEU A 6 -4.79 -5.54 16.66
N SER A 7 -3.87 -4.73 16.13
CA SER A 7 -3.68 -3.34 16.55
C SER A 7 -4.94 -2.49 16.29
N PRO A 8 -5.08 -1.30 16.90
CA PRO A 8 -6.19 -0.39 16.57
C PRO A 8 -6.29 -0.09 15.08
N LEU A 9 -5.17 0.15 14.42
CA LEU A 9 -5.11 0.42 12.99
C LEU A 9 -5.52 -0.78 12.15
N ALA A 10 -5.01 -1.97 12.49
CA ALA A 10 -5.41 -3.21 11.82
C ALA A 10 -6.90 -3.52 12.00
N ARG A 11 -7.49 -3.22 13.17
CA ARG A 11 -8.94 -3.35 13.39
C ARG A 11 -9.75 -2.37 12.53
N ALA A 12 -9.29 -1.14 12.36
CA ALA A 12 -9.95 -0.17 11.50
C ALA A 12 -9.93 -0.64 10.03
N LEU A 13 -8.77 -1.08 9.54
CA LEU A 13 -8.61 -1.61 8.18
C LEU A 13 -9.36 -2.93 7.96
N ALA A 14 -9.49 -3.78 8.98
CA ALA A 14 -10.26 -5.02 8.89
C ALA A 14 -11.78 -4.83 8.67
N ARG A 15 -12.29 -3.62 8.89
CA ARG A 15 -13.69 -3.23 8.61
C ARG A 15 -13.91 -2.76 7.18
N THR A 16 -12.86 -2.72 6.38
CA THR A 16 -12.86 -2.36 4.96
C THR A 16 -12.43 -3.57 4.13
N ASP A 17 -12.50 -3.47 2.81
CA ASP A 17 -11.99 -4.49 1.88
C ASP A 17 -10.46 -4.41 1.69
N PHE A 18 -9.74 -3.75 2.62
CA PHE A 18 -8.32 -3.48 2.49
C PHE A 18 -7.49 -4.75 2.28
N ALA A 19 -7.70 -5.78 3.11
CA ALA A 19 -6.86 -6.99 3.04
C ALA A 19 -7.05 -7.73 1.71
N GLU A 20 -8.28 -7.84 1.22
CA GLU A 20 -8.63 -8.43 -0.05
C GLU A 20 -8.04 -7.63 -1.21
N ASN A 21 -8.20 -6.32 -1.19
CA ASN A 21 -7.64 -5.41 -2.19
C ASN A 21 -6.12 -5.48 -2.23
N TRP A 22 -5.45 -5.50 -1.08
CA TRP A 22 -3.99 -5.60 -0.99
C TRP A 22 -3.47 -6.84 -1.70
N TYR A 23 -4.03 -8.01 -1.39
CA TYR A 23 -3.62 -9.26 -2.02
C TYR A 23 -4.00 -9.32 -3.50
N ARG A 24 -5.14 -8.78 -3.89
CA ARG A 24 -5.54 -8.68 -5.30
C ARG A 24 -4.54 -7.85 -6.12
N TRP A 25 -4.06 -6.72 -5.58
CA TRP A 25 -3.03 -5.93 -6.26
C TRP A 25 -1.70 -6.68 -6.40
N CYS A 26 -1.36 -7.51 -5.42
CA CYS A 26 -0.15 -8.33 -5.44
C CYS A 26 -0.32 -9.56 -6.38
N ASP A 27 -1.46 -10.24 -6.32
CA ASP A 27 -1.73 -11.46 -7.11
C ASP A 27 -1.77 -11.16 -8.62
N ALA A 28 -2.35 -10.05 -9.03
CA ALA A 28 -2.33 -9.62 -10.43
C ALA A 28 -0.91 -9.50 -10.99
N ARG A 29 0.06 -9.13 -10.16
CA ARG A 29 1.48 -9.06 -10.55
C ARG A 29 2.17 -10.42 -10.50
N ARG A 30 1.75 -11.28 -9.57
CA ARG A 30 2.24 -12.65 -9.48
C ARG A 30 1.91 -13.41 -10.77
N ASP A 31 0.64 -13.39 -11.20
CA ASP A 31 0.21 -14.09 -12.40
C ASP A 31 0.97 -13.61 -13.63
N TRP A 32 1.13 -12.31 -13.78
CA TRP A 32 1.91 -11.74 -14.87
C TRP A 32 3.40 -12.16 -14.82
N ALA A 33 4.02 -12.17 -13.64
CA ALA A 33 5.41 -12.59 -13.48
C ALA A 33 5.59 -14.09 -13.79
N VAL A 34 4.67 -14.93 -13.35
CA VAL A 34 4.68 -16.37 -13.66
C VAL A 34 4.49 -16.61 -15.16
N GLU A 35 3.56 -15.91 -15.81
CA GLU A 35 3.36 -16.01 -17.25
C GLU A 35 4.60 -15.61 -18.04
N ALA A 36 5.29 -14.55 -17.62
CA ALA A 36 6.48 -14.04 -18.33
C ALA A 36 7.76 -14.85 -18.06
N THR A 37 7.93 -15.40 -16.85
CA THR A 37 9.21 -16.04 -16.43
C THR A 37 9.06 -17.49 -15.97
N GLY A 38 7.84 -17.96 -15.74
CA GLY A 38 7.57 -19.28 -15.16
C GLY A 38 7.90 -19.40 -13.66
N VAL A 39 8.41 -18.34 -13.03
CA VAL A 39 8.79 -18.30 -11.61
C VAL A 39 8.33 -16.96 -11.00
N TYR A 40 7.83 -17.03 -9.77
CA TYR A 40 7.50 -15.84 -9.00
C TYR A 40 8.55 -15.60 -7.91
N ASP A 41 9.43 -14.65 -8.14
CA ASP A 41 10.33 -14.07 -7.16
C ASP A 41 10.60 -12.58 -7.47
N GLU A 42 11.29 -11.85 -6.57
CA GLU A 42 11.59 -10.43 -6.79
C GLU A 42 12.46 -10.19 -8.04
N ASN A 43 13.40 -11.09 -8.33
CA ASN A 43 14.26 -10.98 -9.50
C ASN A 43 13.49 -11.26 -10.79
N SER A 44 12.57 -12.20 -10.77
CA SER A 44 11.68 -12.51 -11.89
C SER A 44 10.77 -11.35 -12.22
N LEU A 45 10.23 -10.66 -11.19
CA LEU A 45 9.45 -9.44 -11.37
C LEU A 45 10.27 -8.32 -12.01
N LEU A 46 11.54 -8.16 -11.63
CA LEU A 46 12.48 -7.23 -12.26
C LEU A 46 12.71 -7.54 -13.74
N THR A 47 12.95 -8.82 -14.04
CA THR A 47 13.21 -9.28 -15.39
C THR A 47 11.95 -9.22 -16.26
N ALA A 48 10.82 -9.65 -15.71
CA ALA A 48 9.56 -9.68 -16.41
C ALA A 48 8.92 -8.30 -16.60
N SER A 49 9.29 -7.30 -15.78
CA SER A 49 8.93 -5.90 -16.07
C SER A 49 9.56 -5.39 -17.37
N GLY A 50 10.24 -6.26 -18.09
CA GLY A 50 11.07 -6.06 -19.30
C GLY A 50 10.57 -5.16 -20.41
N GLY A 51 9.46 -4.52 -20.23
CA GLY A 51 8.93 -3.49 -21.09
C GLY A 51 8.32 -2.30 -20.34
N PHE A 52 8.12 -2.40 -19.02
CA PHE A 52 7.58 -1.27 -18.27
C PHE A 52 8.65 -0.64 -17.39
N ALA A 53 9.27 0.39 -17.92
CA ALA A 53 10.32 1.13 -17.24
C ALA A 53 9.84 1.67 -15.87
N ALA A 54 10.77 1.79 -14.92
CA ALA A 54 10.48 2.41 -13.64
C ALA A 54 9.94 3.83 -13.83
N LEU A 55 8.74 4.09 -13.38
CA LEU A 55 8.10 5.40 -13.47
C LEU A 55 8.78 6.40 -12.54
N PRO A 56 8.89 7.66 -12.93
CA PRO A 56 9.33 8.74 -12.06
C PRO A 56 8.43 8.83 -10.81
N VAL A 57 8.98 9.21 -9.67
CA VAL A 57 8.21 9.42 -8.44
C VAL A 57 7.06 10.43 -8.63
N GLY A 58 7.25 11.42 -9.52
CA GLY A 58 6.23 12.41 -9.85
C GLY A 58 4.95 11.82 -10.43
N GLU A 59 5.03 10.74 -11.22
CA GLU A 59 3.84 10.06 -11.75
C GLU A 59 3.03 9.37 -10.66
N PHE A 60 3.70 8.72 -9.70
CA PHE A 60 3.02 8.17 -8.52
C PHE A 60 2.34 9.26 -7.70
N MET A 61 3.05 10.35 -7.40
CA MET A 61 2.48 11.50 -6.67
C MET A 61 1.28 12.09 -7.40
N GLN A 62 1.32 12.19 -8.72
CA GLN A 62 0.21 12.69 -9.53
C GLN A 62 -1.01 11.75 -9.49
N ALA A 63 -0.79 10.43 -9.54
CA ALA A 63 -1.88 9.46 -9.46
C ALA A 63 -2.63 9.55 -8.12
N TYR A 64 -1.92 9.67 -7.01
CA TYR A 64 -2.52 9.86 -5.68
C TYR A 64 -3.24 11.22 -5.55
N ARG A 65 -2.70 12.31 -6.14
CA ARG A 65 -3.40 13.60 -6.19
C ARG A 65 -4.68 13.53 -7.02
N ALA A 66 -4.63 12.87 -8.16
CA ALA A 66 -5.80 12.66 -9.01
C ALA A 66 -6.89 11.83 -8.32
N ALA A 67 -6.49 10.95 -7.39
CA ALA A 67 -7.40 10.20 -6.53
C ALA A 67 -8.00 11.03 -5.37
N GLY A 68 -7.58 12.28 -5.18
CA GLY A 68 -8.13 13.20 -4.18
C GLY A 68 -7.30 13.34 -2.89
N ALA A 69 -6.07 12.81 -2.86
CA ALA A 69 -5.20 12.95 -1.70
C ALA A 69 -4.36 14.22 -1.73
N GLU A 70 -3.98 14.73 -0.56
CA GLU A 70 -2.86 15.65 -0.43
C GLU A 70 -1.55 14.85 -0.51
N VAL A 71 -0.60 15.32 -1.33
CA VAL A 71 0.64 14.59 -1.58
C VAL A 71 1.83 15.53 -1.49
N SER A 72 2.77 15.19 -0.61
CA SER A 72 4.00 15.94 -0.39
C SER A 72 5.24 15.05 -0.53
N ARG A 73 6.36 15.64 -0.96
CA ARG A 73 7.63 14.93 -1.06
C ARG A 73 8.31 14.90 0.30
N ILE A 74 8.71 13.71 0.79
CA ILE A 74 9.37 13.57 2.09
C ILE A 74 10.88 13.82 1.98
N SER A 75 11.50 13.48 0.85
CA SER A 75 12.96 13.61 0.70
C SER A 75 13.36 14.22 -0.62
N THR A 76 14.44 15.00 -0.59
CA THR A 76 14.95 15.79 -1.72
C THR A 76 16.15 15.15 -2.43
N GLY A 77 16.67 14.02 -1.94
CA GLY A 77 17.84 13.35 -2.53
C GLY A 77 17.49 12.49 -3.76
N PRO A 78 18.39 12.41 -4.77
CA PRO A 78 18.12 11.64 -6.00
C PRO A 78 17.97 10.13 -5.76
N ARG A 79 18.37 9.63 -4.60
CA ARG A 79 18.26 8.22 -4.21
C ARG A 79 16.99 7.89 -3.39
N HIS A 80 16.26 8.93 -2.97
CA HIS A 80 15.07 8.75 -2.12
C HIS A 80 13.81 8.94 -2.96
N ARG A 81 13.08 7.86 -3.14
CA ARG A 81 11.83 7.83 -3.90
C ARG A 81 10.66 7.69 -2.92
N SER A 82 10.54 8.64 -1.97
CA SER A 82 9.52 8.61 -0.92
C SER A 82 8.66 9.86 -0.95
N PHE A 83 7.37 9.68 -0.67
CA PHE A 83 6.39 10.77 -0.54
C PHE A 83 5.33 10.42 0.50
N ALA A 84 4.64 11.42 1.02
CA ALA A 84 3.49 11.26 1.90
C ALA A 84 2.20 11.46 1.11
N VAL A 85 1.18 10.68 1.46
CA VAL A 85 -0.19 10.75 0.97
C VAL A 85 -1.09 10.94 2.18
N GLU A 86 -1.86 12.03 2.22
CA GLU A 86 -2.69 12.36 3.37
C GLU A 86 -4.16 12.51 2.97
N ILE A 87 -5.01 11.91 3.78
CA ILE A 87 -6.47 12.00 3.68
C ILE A 87 -7.02 12.42 5.03
N ALA A 88 -7.75 13.53 5.05
CA ALA A 88 -8.36 14.07 6.24
C ALA A 88 -9.88 13.83 6.26
N ALA A 89 -10.42 13.59 7.46
CA ALA A 89 -11.85 13.59 7.75
C ALA A 89 -12.07 14.21 9.14
N GLY A 90 -12.57 15.44 9.18
CA GLY A 90 -12.64 16.22 10.42
C GLY A 90 -11.25 16.50 10.97
N ASP A 91 -11.01 16.11 12.22
CA ASP A 91 -9.72 16.25 12.91
C ASP A 91 -8.82 15.00 12.80
N VAL A 92 -9.25 14.00 12.02
CA VAL A 92 -8.50 12.77 11.77
C VAL A 92 -7.79 12.86 10.43
N VAL A 93 -6.49 12.55 10.44
CA VAL A 93 -5.65 12.46 9.24
C VAL A 93 -5.03 11.06 9.15
N CYS A 94 -5.31 10.36 8.05
CA CYS A 94 -4.54 9.18 7.65
C CYS A 94 -3.34 9.62 6.83
N SER A 95 -2.12 9.37 7.31
CA SER A 95 -0.87 9.73 6.65
C SER A 95 -0.14 8.47 6.21
N LEU A 96 -0.04 8.26 4.90
CA LEU A 96 0.63 7.13 4.28
C LEU A 96 1.99 7.56 3.74
N THR A 97 3.07 7.01 4.28
CA THR A 97 4.39 7.12 3.67
C THR A 97 4.55 6.04 2.61
N VAL A 98 4.77 6.44 1.37
CA VAL A 98 5.04 5.54 0.24
C VAL A 98 6.52 5.63 -0.11
N GLN A 99 7.19 4.47 -0.12
CA GLN A 99 8.56 4.33 -0.60
C GLN A 99 8.57 3.43 -1.83
N LEU A 100 9.13 3.94 -2.94
CA LEU A 100 9.24 3.17 -4.17
C LEU A 100 10.55 2.39 -4.21
N GLY A 101 10.49 1.13 -4.62
CA GLY A 101 11.67 0.30 -4.84
C GLY A 101 12.60 0.86 -5.92
N ARG A 102 13.88 0.56 -5.81
CA ARG A 102 14.88 0.95 -6.83
C ARG A 102 14.66 0.15 -8.10
N GLY A 103 14.54 0.86 -9.23
CA GLY A 103 14.36 0.23 -10.53
C GLY A 103 13.05 -0.53 -10.70
N LEU A 104 12.18 -0.48 -9.68
CA LEU A 104 10.88 -1.14 -9.64
C LEU A 104 9.77 -0.12 -9.41
N ASN A 105 8.59 -0.45 -9.88
CA ASN A 105 7.37 0.25 -9.55
C ASN A 105 6.67 -0.39 -8.33
N SER A 106 7.44 -0.95 -7.40
CA SER A 106 6.93 -1.51 -6.15
C SER A 106 6.71 -0.42 -5.11
N GLN A 107 5.63 -0.55 -4.36
CA GLN A 107 5.24 0.39 -3.32
C GLN A 107 5.34 -0.26 -1.94
N GLU A 108 6.22 0.24 -1.11
CA GLU A 108 6.26 -0.06 0.33
C GLU A 108 5.52 1.05 1.06
N CYS A 109 4.47 0.70 1.79
CA CYS A 109 3.52 1.64 2.36
C CYS A 109 3.48 1.50 3.88
N ARG A 110 3.69 2.62 4.60
CA ARG A 110 3.56 2.71 6.06
C ARG A 110 2.48 3.72 6.42
N LEU A 111 1.50 3.28 7.20
CA LEU A 111 0.35 4.08 7.58
C LEU A 111 0.45 4.54 9.03
N ALA A 112 0.16 5.81 9.26
CA ALA A 112 -0.09 6.42 10.57
C ALA A 112 -1.47 7.09 10.59
N VAL A 113 -2.10 7.15 11.75
CA VAL A 113 -3.30 7.94 11.99
C VAL A 113 -2.99 9.01 13.02
N LEU A 114 -3.42 10.24 12.75
CA LEU A 114 -3.41 11.36 13.68
C LEU A 114 -4.85 11.75 13.96
N ALA A 115 -5.20 11.97 15.23
CA ALA A 115 -6.49 12.52 15.63
C ALA A 115 -6.24 13.73 16.52
N SER A 116 -6.86 14.87 16.22
CA SER A 116 -6.61 16.15 16.89
C SER A 116 -5.12 16.54 16.94
N GLY A 117 -4.37 16.19 15.90
CA GLY A 117 -2.92 16.42 15.78
C GLY A 117 -2.03 15.44 16.53
N GLU A 118 -2.59 14.52 17.30
CA GLU A 118 -1.84 13.50 18.04
C GLU A 118 -1.82 12.15 17.31
N ARG A 119 -0.65 11.51 17.31
CA ARG A 119 -0.49 10.19 16.69
C ARG A 119 -1.21 9.11 17.48
N GLN A 120 -1.98 8.30 16.80
CA GLN A 120 -2.77 7.20 17.34
C GLN A 120 -2.02 5.87 17.21
N GLY A 121 -1.03 5.64 18.06
CA GLY A 121 -0.16 4.46 18.01
C GLY A 121 1.04 4.60 17.07
N GLU A 122 1.80 3.53 16.92
CA GLU A 122 2.97 3.51 16.02
C GLU A 122 2.54 3.30 14.56
N PRO A 123 3.27 3.90 13.61
CA PRO A 123 3.04 3.65 12.19
C PRO A 123 3.28 2.19 11.82
N GLU A 124 2.37 1.60 11.04
CA GLU A 124 2.43 0.20 10.68
C GLU A 124 2.57 0.01 9.16
N MET A 125 3.27 -1.05 8.76
CA MET A 125 3.40 -1.43 7.35
C MET A 125 2.12 -2.06 6.84
N LEU A 126 1.59 -1.60 5.69
CA LEU A 126 0.33 -2.11 5.15
C LEU A 126 0.37 -3.61 4.85
N HIS A 127 1.50 -4.14 4.37
CA HIS A 127 1.64 -5.60 4.15
C HIS A 127 1.55 -6.41 5.46
N ALA A 128 2.10 -5.88 6.56
CA ALA A 128 2.02 -6.53 7.86
C ALA A 128 0.59 -6.51 8.41
N ILE A 129 -0.13 -5.39 8.23
CA ILE A 129 -1.54 -5.27 8.59
C ILE A 129 -2.40 -6.25 7.78
N ALA A 130 -2.23 -6.30 6.47
CA ALA A 130 -2.99 -7.20 5.59
C ALA A 130 -2.79 -8.67 6.01
N ARG A 131 -1.53 -9.06 6.27
CA ARG A 131 -1.20 -10.38 6.81
C ARG A 131 -1.86 -10.65 8.16
N ALA A 132 -1.77 -9.72 9.11
CA ALA A 132 -2.36 -9.88 10.43
C ALA A 132 -3.89 -10.05 10.37
N ILE A 133 -4.57 -9.30 9.50
CA ILE A 133 -6.02 -9.41 9.28
C ILE A 133 -6.37 -10.82 8.78
N ARG A 134 -5.68 -11.34 7.76
CA ARG A 134 -5.93 -12.69 7.23
C ARG A 134 -5.70 -13.78 8.27
N LEU A 135 -4.58 -13.73 8.98
CA LEU A 135 -4.28 -14.69 10.06
C LEU A 135 -5.31 -14.64 11.19
N SER A 136 -5.85 -13.45 11.53
CA SER A 136 -6.91 -13.32 12.53
C SER A 136 -8.23 -13.97 12.11
N ARG A 137 -8.46 -14.14 10.81
CA ARG A 137 -9.60 -14.85 10.21
C ARG A 137 -9.37 -16.36 10.10
N GLY A 138 -8.21 -16.87 10.51
CA GLY A 138 -7.83 -18.29 10.37
C GLY A 138 -7.37 -18.67 8.96
N GLU A 139 -7.10 -17.71 8.11
CA GLU A 139 -6.56 -17.94 6.76
C GLU A 139 -5.10 -18.41 6.84
N PRO A 140 -4.60 -19.17 5.85
CA PRO A 140 -3.21 -19.59 5.82
C PRO A 140 -2.26 -18.41 5.68
N GLU A 141 -1.01 -18.62 6.10
CA GLU A 141 0.07 -17.66 5.86
C GLU A 141 0.18 -17.37 4.35
N PRO A 142 0.17 -16.10 3.94
CA PRO A 142 0.35 -15.76 2.53
C PRO A 142 1.78 -16.10 2.06
N ASP A 143 1.91 -16.51 0.81
CA ASP A 143 3.17 -16.76 0.14
C ASP A 143 3.29 -15.87 -1.12
N PRO A 144 4.22 -14.93 -1.20
CA PRO A 144 5.22 -14.56 -0.18
C PRO A 144 4.56 -13.91 1.06
N PRO A 145 5.23 -13.98 2.24
CA PRO A 145 4.61 -13.50 3.49
C PRO A 145 4.43 -11.97 3.55
N TYR A 146 5.17 -11.23 2.74
CA TYR A 146 5.14 -9.76 2.70
C TYR A 146 5.03 -9.24 1.26
N PRO A 147 3.93 -9.56 0.55
CA PRO A 147 3.77 -9.14 -0.82
C PRO A 147 3.60 -7.62 -0.90
N ARG A 148 4.12 -7.01 -1.96
CA ARG A 148 4.01 -5.58 -2.26
C ARG A 148 3.32 -5.37 -3.59
N PRO A 149 2.43 -4.39 -3.73
CA PRO A 149 1.90 -4.04 -5.04
C PRO A 149 3.03 -3.57 -5.96
N ILE A 150 3.12 -4.18 -7.13
CA ILE A 150 4.07 -3.80 -8.18
C ILE A 150 3.27 -3.33 -9.39
N ILE A 151 3.48 -2.08 -9.77
CA ILE A 151 2.73 -1.45 -10.86
C ILE A 151 3.34 -1.84 -12.20
N GLY A 152 2.54 -2.42 -13.08
CA GLY A 152 2.92 -2.86 -14.42
C GLY A 152 2.37 -1.99 -15.55
N SER A 153 1.57 -0.96 -15.24
CA SER A 153 1.04 -0.02 -16.22
C SER A 153 0.57 1.27 -15.55
N ARG A 154 0.41 2.35 -16.31
CA ARG A 154 -0.18 3.59 -15.80
C ARG A 154 -1.62 3.41 -15.35
N GLY A 155 -2.41 2.66 -16.10
CA GLY A 155 -3.80 2.36 -15.72
C GLY A 155 -3.88 1.60 -14.40
N GLN A 156 -2.97 0.66 -14.15
CA GLN A 156 -2.89 -0.03 -12.86
C GLN A 156 -2.48 0.92 -11.73
N LEU A 157 -1.56 1.86 -11.98
CA LEU A 157 -1.19 2.88 -10.99
C LEU A 157 -2.40 3.74 -10.59
N GLU A 158 -3.21 4.18 -11.55
CA GLU A 158 -4.41 4.97 -11.30
C GLU A 158 -5.43 4.19 -10.45
N VAL A 159 -5.68 2.91 -10.79
CA VAL A 159 -6.61 2.06 -10.04
C VAL A 159 -6.12 1.84 -8.61
N VAL A 160 -4.88 1.40 -8.43
CA VAL A 160 -4.31 1.11 -7.11
C VAL A 160 -4.27 2.36 -6.23
N SER A 161 -3.85 3.50 -6.78
CA SER A 161 -3.80 4.76 -6.03
C SER A 161 -5.20 5.20 -5.58
N ARG A 162 -6.21 5.11 -6.44
CA ARG A 162 -7.60 5.43 -6.09
C ARG A 162 -8.14 4.52 -5.00
N GLU A 163 -7.96 3.21 -5.14
CA GLU A 163 -8.44 2.24 -4.15
C GLU A 163 -7.75 2.41 -2.79
N ILE A 164 -6.45 2.72 -2.75
CA ILE A 164 -5.74 3.07 -1.51
C ILE A 164 -6.34 4.33 -0.89
N VAL A 165 -6.55 5.39 -1.66
CA VAL A 165 -7.14 6.65 -1.18
C VAL A 165 -8.55 6.43 -0.63
N ASP A 166 -9.37 5.63 -1.30
CA ASP A 166 -10.72 5.28 -0.85
C ASP A 166 -10.70 4.55 0.51
N VAL A 167 -9.79 3.58 0.69
CA VAL A 167 -9.61 2.87 1.96
C VAL A 167 -9.15 3.81 3.07
N LEU A 168 -8.17 4.67 2.81
CA LEU A 168 -7.71 5.67 3.78
C LEU A 168 -8.83 6.62 4.18
N GLY A 169 -9.67 7.04 3.24
CA GLY A 169 -10.85 7.86 3.51
C GLY A 169 -11.89 7.14 4.38
N GLN A 170 -12.09 5.84 4.18
CA GLN A 170 -12.97 5.04 5.06
C GLN A 170 -12.41 4.95 6.48
N VAL A 171 -11.10 4.69 6.62
CA VAL A 171 -10.43 4.65 7.93
C VAL A 171 -10.54 6.00 8.64
N ALA A 172 -10.25 7.11 7.97
CA ALA A 172 -10.31 8.45 8.57
C ALA A 172 -11.72 8.78 9.09
N ARG A 173 -12.76 8.52 8.28
CA ARG A 173 -14.16 8.71 8.69
C ARG A 173 -14.58 7.79 9.83
N GLY A 174 -14.20 6.52 9.77
CA GLY A 174 -14.52 5.53 10.82
C GLY A 174 -13.75 5.72 12.12
N TRP A 175 -12.65 6.45 12.09
CA TRP A 175 -11.87 6.80 13.28
C TRP A 175 -12.45 8.02 13.99
N ALA A 176 -13.02 8.96 13.23
CA ALA A 176 -13.66 10.17 13.74
C ALA A 176 -15.05 9.90 14.38
N SER A 177 -15.64 8.72 14.12
CA SER A 177 -16.97 8.33 14.66
C SER A 177 -16.84 7.52 15.95
#